data_e1bfa15cd67caf02c8d7c7d1091c77b5
#
_entry.id   e1bfa15cd67caf02c8d7c7d1091c77b5
#
_cell.length_a   1.000
_cell.length_b   1.000
_cell.length_c   1.000
_cell.angle_alpha   90.00
_cell.angle_beta   90.00
_cell.angle_gamma   90.00
#
_symmetry.space_group_name_H-M   'P 1'
#
loop_
_entity.id
_entity.type
_entity.pdbx_description
1 polymer ?
#
loop_
_entity_poly.entity_id
_entity_poly.type
_entity_poly.pdbx_seq_one_letter_code
_entity_poly.pdbx_strand_id
1 'polypeptide(L)'
;LVGSEMCIRDRCYFNGRVKNTKAHQLAMAAVYYSPLQFMFWYDRPEFYKGEEELEFSKAIPSVWDVSRALDGEIGEYIVQARRSGNDWFVGAMTNTEARTITLTTDFLEPGKKYMLHLYEDDDKLNTRTKVRSTHKKIKAGDKLVLKLKASGGAALHFIPLK
;
A
#
# COMPACT_ATOMS: atom_id res chain seq x y z
N LEU A 1 -1.87 21.46 19.57
CA LEU A 1 -1.22 20.13 19.53
C LEU A 1 -1.24 19.50 18.14
N VAL A 2 -2.32 19.67 17.38
CA VAL A 2 -2.49 19.05 16.06
C VAL A 2 -1.47 19.58 15.02
N GLY A 3 -1.11 20.83 15.07
CA GLY A 3 -0.16 21.43 14.13
C GLY A 3 1.29 21.02 14.34
N SER A 4 1.72 20.78 15.58
CA SER A 4 3.10 20.41 15.87
C SER A 4 3.42 18.96 15.51
N GLU A 5 2.49 18.05 15.72
CA GLU A 5 2.65 16.65 15.33
C GLU A 5 2.65 16.45 13.82
N MET A 6 1.82 17.18 13.09
CA MET A 6 1.83 17.16 11.63
C MET A 6 3.18 17.67 11.07
N CYS A 7 3.70 18.77 11.60
CA CYS A 7 5.02 19.28 11.19
C CYS A 7 6.16 18.31 11.47
N ILE A 8 6.10 17.57 12.58
CA ILE A 8 7.10 16.56 12.93
C ILE A 8 7.02 15.37 11.94
N ARG A 9 5.82 14.95 11.58
CA ARG A 9 5.60 13.86 10.62
C ARG A 9 6.11 14.24 9.23
N ASP A 10 5.81 15.42 8.74
CA ASP A 10 6.23 15.92 7.44
C ASP A 10 7.73 16.02 7.30
N ARG A 11 8.40 16.56 8.31
CA ARG A 11 9.86 16.69 8.35
C ARG A 11 10.59 15.35 8.42
N CYS A 12 9.92 14.31 8.89
CA CYS A 12 10.53 13.00 9.10
C CYS A 12 10.44 12.05 7.90
N TYR A 13 9.71 12.40 6.84
CA TYR A 13 9.39 11.49 5.76
C TYR A 13 10.60 10.92 5.03
N PHE A 14 11.67 11.70 4.85
CA PHE A 14 12.92 11.30 4.21
C PHE A 14 14.18 11.48 5.06
N ASN A 15 14.06 11.75 6.34
CA ASN A 15 15.21 12.14 7.17
C ASN A 15 15.84 11.00 7.99
N GLY A 16 15.63 9.75 7.63
CA GLY A 16 16.22 8.60 8.30
C GLY A 16 15.67 8.28 9.69
N ARG A 17 14.76 9.08 10.24
CA ARG A 17 14.06 8.78 11.50
C ARG A 17 12.86 7.86 11.30
N VAL A 18 12.31 7.84 10.09
CA VAL A 18 11.23 6.92 9.71
C VAL A 18 11.83 5.54 9.49
N LYS A 19 11.46 4.59 10.33
CA LYS A 19 12.02 3.23 10.31
C LYS A 19 11.33 2.32 9.29
N ASN A 20 10.09 2.62 8.90
CA ASN A 20 9.35 1.85 7.94
C ASN A 20 9.65 2.29 6.49
N THR A 21 9.40 1.39 5.56
CA THR A 21 9.66 1.61 4.13
C THR A 21 8.59 2.48 3.47
N LYS A 22 8.82 2.91 2.22
CA LYS A 22 7.83 3.70 1.48
C LYS A 22 6.63 2.88 1.04
N ALA A 23 6.83 1.60 0.68
CA ALA A 23 5.71 0.70 0.39
C ALA A 23 4.85 0.44 1.64
N HIS A 24 5.44 0.37 2.83
CA HIS A 24 4.70 0.33 4.09
C HIS A 24 3.83 1.60 4.28
N GLN A 25 4.37 2.78 3.97
CA GLN A 25 3.62 4.04 4.05
C GLN A 25 2.41 4.06 3.10
N LEU A 26 2.55 3.53 1.88
CA LEU A 26 1.41 3.37 0.96
C LEU A 26 0.37 2.39 1.51
N ALA A 27 0.83 1.25 2.03
CA ALA A 27 -0.05 0.22 2.57
C ALA A 27 -0.90 0.73 3.76
N MET A 28 -0.35 1.63 4.58
CA MET A 28 -1.07 2.23 5.72
C MET A 28 -2.40 2.87 5.28
N ALA A 29 -2.46 3.46 4.10
CA ALA A 29 -3.67 4.11 3.60
C ALA A 29 -4.83 3.12 3.37
N ALA A 30 -4.53 1.88 3.02
CA ALA A 30 -5.53 0.82 2.90
C ALA A 30 -5.78 0.08 4.23
N VAL A 31 -4.77 -0.04 5.10
CA VAL A 31 -4.88 -0.77 6.37
C VAL A 31 -5.62 0.05 7.42
N TYR A 32 -5.27 1.32 7.61
CA TYR A 32 -5.91 2.15 8.61
C TYR A 32 -7.24 2.69 8.10
N TYR A 33 -8.30 2.43 8.88
CA TYR A 33 -9.61 2.99 8.60
C TYR A 33 -9.70 4.41 9.15
N SER A 34 -9.68 5.39 8.26
CA SER A 34 -9.96 6.78 8.60
C SER A 34 -10.59 7.50 7.41
N PRO A 35 -11.72 8.19 7.60
CA PRO A 35 -12.28 9.05 6.55
C PRO A 35 -11.43 10.30 6.31
N LEU A 36 -10.56 10.65 7.27
CA LEU A 36 -9.61 11.73 7.16
C LEU A 36 -8.20 11.15 7.11
N GLN A 37 -7.58 11.21 5.94
CA GLN A 37 -6.22 10.73 5.73
C GLN A 37 -5.35 11.87 5.23
N PHE A 38 -4.21 12.06 5.89
CA PHE A 38 -3.17 12.97 5.44
C PHE A 38 -2.04 12.16 4.82
N MET A 39 -1.86 12.29 3.53
CA MET A 39 -0.83 11.58 2.77
C MET A 39 0.21 12.57 2.29
N PHE A 40 1.37 12.52 2.90
CA PHE A 40 2.52 13.33 2.50
C PHE A 40 3.57 12.43 1.88
N TRP A 41 3.89 12.65 0.61
CA TRP A 41 4.90 11.86 -0.10
C TRP A 41 6.25 12.57 -0.12
N TYR A 42 6.23 13.90 -0.20
CA TYR A 42 7.41 14.76 -0.19
C TYR A 42 7.19 16.01 0.65
N ASP A 43 8.28 16.51 1.27
CA ASP A 43 8.26 17.77 2.03
C ASP A 43 7.97 18.97 1.12
N ARG A 44 8.34 18.86 -0.18
CA ARG A 44 8.14 19.91 -1.17
C ARG A 44 7.72 19.33 -2.51
N PRO A 45 6.79 19.96 -3.23
CA PRO A 45 6.35 19.52 -4.55
C PRO A 45 7.48 19.40 -5.59
N GLU A 46 8.52 20.22 -5.47
CA GLU A 46 9.69 20.19 -6.36
C GLU A 46 10.49 18.88 -6.31
N PHE A 47 10.31 18.10 -5.25
CA PHE A 47 10.96 16.80 -5.10
C PHE A 47 10.23 15.68 -5.84
N TYR A 48 9.02 15.94 -6.29
CA TYR A 48 8.25 15.01 -7.10
C TYR A 48 8.86 14.88 -8.51
N LYS A 49 9.20 13.68 -8.90
CA LYS A 49 9.82 13.36 -10.20
C LYS A 49 8.90 12.49 -11.08
N GLY A 50 7.62 12.39 -10.75
CA GLY A 50 6.68 11.55 -11.48
C GLY A 50 6.67 10.10 -11.01
N GLU A 51 6.87 9.87 -9.73
CA GLU A 51 6.86 8.53 -9.14
C GLU A 51 5.50 7.86 -9.34
N GLU A 52 5.51 6.68 -9.95
CA GLU A 52 4.32 5.95 -10.37
C GLU A 52 3.47 5.48 -9.17
N GLU A 53 4.09 5.20 -8.05
CA GLU A 53 3.42 4.78 -6.82
C GLU A 53 2.44 5.83 -6.25
N LEU A 54 2.55 7.09 -6.67
CA LEU A 54 1.58 8.13 -6.30
C LEU A 54 0.20 7.92 -6.91
N GLU A 55 0.10 7.15 -7.98
CA GLU A 55 -1.20 6.79 -8.56
C GLU A 55 -2.05 6.01 -7.55
N PHE A 56 -1.42 5.20 -6.68
CA PHE A 56 -2.13 4.55 -5.58
C PHE A 56 -2.73 5.58 -4.62
N SER A 57 -1.96 6.59 -4.24
CA SER A 57 -2.40 7.67 -3.34
C SER A 57 -3.52 8.52 -3.93
N LYS A 58 -3.51 8.73 -5.24
CA LYS A 58 -4.57 9.45 -5.95
C LYS A 58 -5.85 8.63 -6.08
N ALA A 59 -5.72 7.31 -6.20
CA ALA A 59 -6.84 6.40 -6.39
C ALA A 59 -7.55 6.02 -5.08
N ILE A 60 -6.84 6.06 -3.95
CA ILE A 60 -7.38 5.57 -2.68
C ILE A 60 -8.52 6.45 -2.18
N PRO A 61 -9.69 5.87 -1.86
CA PRO A 61 -10.85 6.63 -1.39
C PRO A 61 -10.77 6.89 0.11
N SER A 62 -11.56 7.84 0.58
CA SER A 62 -11.74 8.11 2.02
C SER A 62 -12.85 7.26 2.68
N VAL A 63 -13.73 6.68 1.87
CA VAL A 63 -14.87 5.85 2.32
C VAL A 63 -14.84 4.49 1.64
N TRP A 64 -15.18 3.45 2.39
CA TRP A 64 -15.11 2.07 1.97
C TRP A 64 -16.47 1.38 2.05
N ASP A 65 -16.86 0.65 1.01
CA ASP A 65 -18.09 -0.16 0.99
C ASP A 65 -17.90 -1.48 1.73
N VAL A 66 -16.70 -2.06 1.63
CA VAL A 66 -16.36 -3.35 2.24
C VAL A 66 -14.95 -3.29 2.83
N SER A 67 -14.80 -3.91 3.99
CA SER A 67 -13.49 -4.13 4.63
C SER A 67 -13.36 -5.57 5.06
N ARG A 68 -12.25 -6.23 4.70
CA ARG A 68 -11.96 -7.63 5.04
C ARG A 68 -10.51 -7.78 5.50
N ALA A 69 -10.29 -8.30 6.69
CA ALA A 69 -8.98 -8.83 7.06
C ALA A 69 -8.78 -10.14 6.29
N LEU A 70 -7.74 -10.22 5.50
CA LEU A 70 -7.42 -11.41 4.70
C LEU A 70 -6.48 -12.35 5.43
N ASP A 71 -5.51 -11.77 6.15
CA ASP A 71 -4.51 -12.51 6.91
C ASP A 71 -3.90 -11.57 7.95
N GLY A 72 -3.31 -12.11 9.02
CA GLY A 72 -2.61 -11.30 10.01
C GLY A 72 -2.40 -12.00 11.34
N GLU A 73 -1.41 -11.52 12.05
CA GLU A 73 -1.09 -11.91 13.41
C GLU A 73 -0.80 -10.67 14.26
N ILE A 74 -1.42 -10.58 15.43
CA ILE A 74 -1.35 -9.39 16.29
C ILE A 74 0.09 -9.10 16.67
N GLY A 75 0.55 -7.88 16.40
CA GLY A 75 1.92 -7.43 16.65
C GLY A 75 2.95 -7.86 15.61
N GLU A 76 2.57 -8.66 14.63
CA GLU A 76 3.47 -9.19 13.62
C GLU A 76 3.21 -8.64 12.23
N TYR A 77 2.05 -8.92 11.64
CA TYR A 77 1.71 -8.45 10.31
C TYR A 77 0.20 -8.37 10.11
N ILE A 78 -0.20 -7.68 9.06
CA ILE A 78 -1.61 -7.58 8.65
C ILE A 78 -1.72 -7.50 7.13
N VAL A 79 -2.74 -8.14 6.59
CA VAL A 79 -3.18 -7.99 5.19
C VAL A 79 -4.65 -7.61 5.19
N GLN A 80 -4.94 -6.38 4.80
CA GLN A 80 -6.28 -5.81 4.80
C GLN A 80 -6.74 -5.51 3.38
N ALA A 81 -7.90 -6.06 2.99
CA ALA A 81 -8.56 -5.69 1.73
C ALA A 81 -9.74 -4.77 1.99
N ARG A 82 -9.92 -3.78 1.12
CA ARG A 82 -11.04 -2.84 1.13
C ARG A 82 -11.56 -2.60 -0.27
N ARG A 83 -12.86 -2.43 -0.39
CA ARG A 83 -13.51 -2.11 -1.66
C ARG A 83 -14.18 -0.74 -1.61
N SER A 84 -14.05 -0.01 -2.71
CA SER A 84 -14.84 1.18 -2.98
C SER A 84 -15.32 1.14 -4.43
N GLY A 85 -16.63 1.17 -4.63
CA GLY A 85 -17.22 0.92 -5.93
C GLY A 85 -16.85 -0.47 -6.47
N ASN A 86 -16.16 -0.49 -7.59
CA ASN A 86 -15.71 -1.72 -8.25
C ASN A 86 -14.23 -2.05 -7.97
N ASP A 87 -13.50 -1.13 -7.40
CA ASP A 87 -12.07 -1.26 -7.16
C ASP A 87 -11.78 -1.87 -5.79
N TRP A 88 -10.78 -2.74 -5.74
CA TRP A 88 -10.25 -3.28 -4.51
C TRP A 88 -8.86 -2.74 -4.21
N PHE A 89 -8.63 -2.43 -2.96
CA PHE A 89 -7.34 -1.98 -2.43
C PHE A 89 -6.89 -2.93 -1.33
N VAL A 90 -5.65 -3.35 -1.39
CA VAL A 90 -5.07 -4.21 -0.36
C VAL A 90 -3.80 -3.56 0.17
N GLY A 91 -3.70 -3.48 1.49
CA GLY A 91 -2.49 -3.11 2.19
C GLY A 91 -1.95 -4.30 2.97
N ALA A 92 -0.67 -4.59 2.80
CA ALA A 92 0.06 -5.57 3.60
C ALA A 92 1.20 -4.88 4.33
N MET A 93 1.33 -5.11 5.63
CA MET A 93 2.37 -4.51 6.47
C MET A 93 2.94 -5.56 7.41
N THR A 94 4.25 -5.47 7.70
CA THR A 94 4.92 -6.31 8.70
C THR A 94 5.64 -5.44 9.75
N ASN A 95 5.94 -6.06 10.87
CA ASN A 95 6.76 -5.48 11.94
C ASN A 95 8.25 -5.40 11.53
N THR A 96 9.17 -5.44 12.48
CA THR A 96 10.62 -5.37 12.25
C THR A 96 11.20 -6.63 11.58
N GLU A 97 10.38 -7.65 11.33
CA GLU A 97 10.79 -8.88 10.67
C GLU A 97 10.34 -8.93 9.21
N ALA A 98 11.23 -9.39 8.33
CA ALA A 98 10.89 -9.63 6.93
C ALA A 98 10.01 -10.88 6.80
N ARG A 99 8.98 -10.82 5.95
CA ARG A 99 8.02 -11.92 5.76
C ARG A 99 7.70 -12.15 4.30
N THR A 100 7.39 -13.41 3.99
CA THR A 100 6.80 -13.78 2.70
C THR A 100 5.37 -14.23 2.96
N ILE A 101 4.41 -13.53 2.37
CA ILE A 101 2.98 -13.78 2.54
C ILE A 101 2.42 -14.27 1.20
N THR A 102 1.65 -15.35 1.22
CA THR A 102 0.90 -15.81 0.04
C THR A 102 -0.53 -15.32 0.15
N LEU A 103 -0.88 -14.31 -0.64
CA LEU A 103 -2.23 -13.76 -0.74
C LEU A 103 -3.02 -14.51 -1.81
N THR A 104 -4.19 -15.05 -1.46
CA THR A 104 -5.18 -15.54 -2.42
C THR A 104 -6.18 -14.44 -2.77
N THR A 105 -6.60 -14.38 -4.04
CA THR A 105 -7.50 -13.31 -4.52
C THR A 105 -8.96 -13.73 -4.53
N ASP A 106 -9.37 -14.59 -3.59
CA ASP A 106 -10.74 -15.11 -3.47
C ASP A 106 -11.78 -14.03 -3.08
N PHE A 107 -11.32 -12.87 -2.63
CA PHE A 107 -12.16 -11.71 -2.35
C PHE A 107 -12.64 -11.00 -3.61
N LEU A 108 -12.01 -11.25 -4.77
CA LEU A 108 -12.41 -10.72 -6.08
C LEU A 108 -13.63 -11.45 -6.61
N GLU A 109 -14.39 -10.80 -7.50
CA GLU A 109 -15.57 -11.41 -8.11
C GLU A 109 -15.18 -12.53 -9.08
N PRO A 110 -15.77 -13.74 -8.92
CA PRO A 110 -15.53 -14.85 -9.84
C PRO A 110 -15.86 -14.48 -11.29
N GLY A 111 -15.02 -14.92 -12.22
CA GLY A 111 -15.21 -14.68 -13.65
C GLY A 111 -14.77 -13.30 -14.15
N LYS A 112 -14.55 -12.33 -13.27
CA LYS A 112 -14.00 -11.03 -13.67
C LYS A 112 -12.48 -11.04 -13.73
N LYS A 113 -11.92 -10.28 -14.66
CA LYS A 113 -10.49 -10.00 -14.76
C LYS A 113 -10.21 -8.62 -14.21
N TYR A 114 -9.06 -8.48 -13.58
CA TYR A 114 -8.61 -7.23 -12.98
C TYR A 114 -7.22 -6.86 -13.50
N MET A 115 -6.96 -5.57 -13.62
CA MET A 115 -5.61 -5.05 -13.69
C MET A 115 -5.12 -4.83 -12.25
N LEU A 116 -4.08 -5.53 -11.86
CA LEU A 116 -3.40 -5.33 -10.59
C LEU A 116 -2.28 -4.32 -10.78
N HIS A 117 -2.28 -3.27 -9.97
CA HIS A 117 -1.14 -2.41 -9.72
C HIS A 117 -0.57 -2.79 -8.35
N LEU A 118 0.64 -3.31 -8.34
CA LEU A 118 1.36 -3.75 -7.14
C LEU A 118 2.54 -2.83 -6.88
N TYR A 119 2.62 -2.30 -5.66
CA TYR A 119 3.67 -1.42 -5.18
C TYR A 119 4.39 -2.09 -4.01
N GLU A 120 5.66 -2.43 -4.18
CA GLU A 120 6.46 -3.15 -3.20
C GLU A 120 7.87 -2.57 -3.08
N ASP A 121 8.53 -2.83 -1.95
CA ASP A 121 9.88 -2.33 -1.71
C ASP A 121 10.91 -3.03 -2.59
N ASP A 122 11.80 -2.26 -3.22
CA ASP A 122 12.92 -2.77 -3.99
C ASP A 122 14.18 -1.90 -3.84
N ASP A 123 15.15 -2.39 -3.04
CA ASP A 123 16.41 -1.67 -2.80
C ASP A 123 17.30 -1.53 -4.04
N LYS A 124 17.08 -2.35 -5.06
CA LYS A 124 17.87 -2.34 -6.30
C LYS A 124 17.53 -1.14 -7.18
N LEU A 125 16.37 -0.52 -6.94
CA LEU A 125 15.97 0.66 -7.69
C LEU A 125 16.80 1.87 -7.27
N ASN A 126 17.28 2.61 -8.26
CA ASN A 126 17.96 3.90 -8.05
C ASN A 126 16.94 5.05 -8.01
N THR A 127 15.83 4.86 -7.29
CA THR A 127 14.82 5.88 -7.04
C THR A 127 14.90 6.31 -5.58
N ARG A 128 14.41 7.51 -5.28
CA ARG A 128 14.38 8.01 -3.91
C ARG A 128 13.46 7.20 -3.00
N THR A 129 12.39 6.68 -3.54
CA THR A 129 11.37 5.93 -2.81
C THR A 129 11.70 4.45 -2.68
N LYS A 130 12.46 3.89 -3.64
CA LYS A 130 12.75 2.46 -3.74
C LYS A 130 11.49 1.60 -3.74
N VAL A 131 10.42 2.11 -4.34
CA VAL A 131 9.18 1.39 -4.57
C VAL A 131 9.14 0.92 -6.01
N ARG A 132 8.96 -0.38 -6.20
CA ARG A 132 8.70 -0.98 -7.51
C ARG A 132 7.22 -0.97 -7.78
N SER A 133 6.84 -0.47 -8.95
CA SER A 133 5.50 -0.61 -9.51
C SER A 133 5.46 -1.76 -10.51
N THR A 134 4.49 -2.64 -10.39
CA THR A 134 4.28 -3.77 -11.29
C THR A 134 2.82 -3.87 -11.67
N HIS A 135 2.54 -4.00 -12.97
CA HIS A 135 1.19 -4.13 -13.50
C HIS A 135 0.99 -5.50 -14.12
N LYS A 136 -0.07 -6.21 -13.74
CA LYS A 136 -0.41 -7.51 -14.31
C LYS A 136 -1.90 -7.80 -14.27
N LYS A 137 -2.37 -8.60 -15.23
CA LYS A 137 -3.75 -9.10 -15.24
C LYS A 137 -3.88 -10.25 -14.24
N ILE A 138 -4.98 -10.25 -13.48
CA ILE A 138 -5.27 -11.24 -12.45
C ILE A 138 -6.77 -11.54 -12.40
N LYS A 139 -7.14 -12.65 -11.84
CA LYS A 139 -8.55 -13.09 -11.63
C LYS A 139 -8.73 -13.63 -10.21
N ALA A 140 -9.98 -13.84 -9.81
CA ALA A 140 -10.30 -14.49 -8.55
C ALA A 140 -9.65 -15.89 -8.47
N GLY A 141 -9.11 -16.25 -7.31
CA GLY A 141 -8.43 -17.51 -7.04
C GLY A 141 -6.94 -17.54 -7.39
N ASP A 142 -6.40 -16.50 -8.04
CA ASP A 142 -4.96 -16.42 -8.29
C ASP A 142 -4.19 -16.20 -6.98
N LYS A 143 -2.96 -16.71 -6.95
CA LYS A 143 -2.06 -16.54 -5.80
C LYS A 143 -1.00 -15.49 -6.09
N LEU A 144 -0.78 -14.62 -5.14
CA LEU A 144 0.24 -13.58 -5.13
C LEU A 144 1.21 -13.85 -3.99
N VAL A 145 2.50 -13.81 -4.28
CA VAL A 145 3.54 -13.88 -3.25
C VAL A 145 4.06 -12.47 -3.00
N LEU A 146 3.83 -11.95 -1.80
CA LEU A 146 4.30 -10.66 -1.34
C LEU A 146 5.54 -10.86 -0.48
N LYS A 147 6.64 -10.22 -0.85
CA LYS A 147 7.90 -10.28 -0.10
C LYS A 147 8.07 -8.96 0.66
N LEU A 148 7.65 -8.95 1.90
CA LEU A 148 7.76 -7.79 2.77
C LEU A 148 9.13 -7.76 3.44
N LYS A 149 9.82 -6.62 3.38
CA LYS A 149 11.06 -6.39 4.12
C LYS A 149 10.77 -6.13 5.59
N ALA A 150 11.80 -6.15 6.41
CA ALA A 150 11.71 -5.68 7.79
C ALA A 150 11.13 -4.25 7.83
N SER A 151 10.09 -4.04 8.62
CA SER A 151 9.29 -2.81 8.67
C SER A 151 8.74 -2.38 7.30
N GLY A 152 8.58 -3.34 6.39
CA GLY A 152 8.14 -3.14 5.03
C GLY A 152 6.65 -3.36 4.83
N GLY A 153 6.22 -3.16 3.58
CA GLY A 153 4.83 -3.35 3.19
C GLY A 153 4.68 -3.53 1.68
N ALA A 154 3.44 -3.74 1.29
CA ALA A 154 3.02 -3.74 -0.10
C ALA A 154 1.63 -3.13 -0.22
N ALA A 155 1.41 -2.33 -1.25
CA ALA A 155 0.12 -1.76 -1.58
C ALA A 155 -0.34 -2.29 -2.94
N LEU A 156 -1.61 -2.69 -3.03
CA LEU A 156 -2.18 -3.30 -4.22
C LEU A 156 -3.49 -2.60 -4.57
N HIS A 157 -3.68 -2.32 -5.86
CA HIS A 157 -4.91 -1.78 -6.40
C HIS A 157 -5.40 -2.68 -7.52
N PHE A 158 -6.62 -3.20 -7.41
CA PHE A 158 -7.25 -4.08 -8.38
C PHE A 158 -8.37 -3.32 -9.09
N ILE A 159 -8.21 -3.09 -10.37
CA ILE A 159 -9.14 -2.35 -11.23
C ILE A 159 -9.83 -3.38 -12.16
N PRO A 160 -11.16 -3.50 -12.14
CA PRO A 160 -11.85 -4.45 -13.00
C PRO A 160 -11.66 -4.10 -14.48
N LEU A 161 -11.35 -5.09 -15.28
CA LEU A 161 -11.30 -4.96 -16.73
C LEU A 161 -12.70 -5.15 -17.33
N LYS A 162 -13.04 -4.32 -18.28
CA LYS A 162 -14.29 -4.44 -19.05
C LYS A 162 -14.27 -5.66 -19.97
#